data_9403c10278e868ed24c4aea761151a7e
#
_entry.id   9403c10278e868ed24c4aea761151a7e
#
_cell.length_a   1.000
_cell.length_b   1.000
_cell.length_c   1.000
_cell.angle_alpha   90.00
_cell.angle_beta   90.00
_cell.angle_gamma   90.00
#
_symmetry.space_group_name_H-M   'P 1'
#
loop_
_entity.id
_entity.type
_entity.pdbx_description
1 polymer ?
#
loop_
_entity_poly.entity_id
_entity_poly.type
_entity_poly.pdbx_seq_one_letter_code
_entity_poly.pdbx_strand_id
1 'polypeptide(L)'
;VIRFEQVSKRYADGTVAVEDLTFQIAEGELVTLVGPSGCGKTTTMKMVNRLIEPTSGQVLLDGADIATIDPVDLRRRIGYVIQQVGLFPHKTVLENTETVPRLLGHRRTRSRARAAELLELVGLDPDAHGRRYPDQLSGGQRQRVGVARALAADPPVLLMDEPFGAVDPLVREHLQTEFRKLQETVRKTVLFVTHDIEEAVRMGDRMAVYGAGRLEQFDAPSKVLGAPRTDYVADFVGADRGLKRLSVTPIERRDLEQPPIVRLDDRMAEATRRMRDQDARWAVVLDGSGELHGWVSSDAGPTEAGAAEGAGGAGPRQGRPGQDGEDSVRAHARRMEAWLPLGHSLKQAFSTMLQYDAGWIAVLDGDRFEGVLTPSGLHEALRRSIDSEQHVAEAERAEMLLAGSADGGAEKAAE
;
A
#
# COMPACT_ATOMS: atom_id res chain seq x y z
N VAL A 1 -1.86 0.59 -21.52
CA VAL A 1 -3.26 0.17 -21.52
C VAL A 1 -4.19 1.37 -21.60
N ILE A 2 -4.13 2.32 -20.66
CA ILE A 2 -4.91 3.57 -20.76
C ILE A 2 -3.95 4.72 -21.04
N ARG A 3 -4.20 5.52 -22.09
CA ARG A 3 -3.40 6.71 -22.39
C ARG A 3 -4.31 7.89 -22.65
N PHE A 4 -3.99 9.00 -22.03
CA PHE A 4 -4.60 10.31 -22.27
C PHE A 4 -3.63 11.13 -23.10
N GLU A 5 -4.08 11.69 -24.21
CA GLU A 5 -3.28 12.52 -25.11
C GLU A 5 -3.97 13.89 -25.28
N GLN A 6 -3.41 14.90 -24.59
CA GLN A 6 -3.87 16.30 -24.58
C GLN A 6 -5.39 16.44 -24.34
N VAL A 7 -5.92 15.61 -23.42
CA VAL A 7 -7.34 15.53 -23.14
C VAL A 7 -7.81 16.74 -22.37
N SER A 8 -8.82 17.43 -22.89
CA SER A 8 -9.49 18.53 -22.18
C SER A 8 -10.99 18.30 -22.14
N LYS A 9 -11.61 18.78 -21.04
CA LYS A 9 -13.08 18.80 -20.89
C LYS A 9 -13.56 20.16 -20.40
N ARG A 10 -14.31 20.83 -21.27
CA ARG A 10 -15.04 22.07 -20.95
C ARG A 10 -16.54 21.81 -21.05
N TYR A 11 -17.27 22.19 -20.02
CA TYR A 11 -18.73 22.11 -20.00
C TYR A 11 -19.38 23.32 -20.70
N ALA A 12 -20.70 23.22 -21.02
CA ALA A 12 -21.43 24.26 -21.72
C ALA A 12 -21.53 25.59 -20.94
N ASP A 13 -21.44 25.55 -19.63
CA ASP A 13 -21.39 26.71 -18.74
C ASP A 13 -20.02 27.42 -18.71
N GLY A 14 -19.05 26.93 -19.49
CA GLY A 14 -17.68 27.45 -19.54
C GLY A 14 -16.72 26.83 -18.52
N THR A 15 -17.20 26.00 -17.59
CA THR A 15 -16.37 25.34 -16.59
C THR A 15 -15.36 24.39 -17.25
N VAL A 16 -14.06 24.59 -16.98
CA VAL A 16 -12.99 23.71 -17.42
C VAL A 16 -12.76 22.68 -16.30
N ALA A 17 -13.21 21.45 -16.54
CA ALA A 17 -13.07 20.36 -15.56
C ALA A 17 -11.74 19.62 -15.68
N VAL A 18 -11.19 19.54 -16.90
CA VAL A 18 -9.88 18.92 -17.20
C VAL A 18 -9.23 19.73 -18.30
N GLU A 19 -7.94 20.03 -18.17
CA GLU A 19 -7.18 20.85 -19.11
C GLU A 19 -5.86 20.17 -19.44
N ASP A 20 -5.66 19.89 -20.75
CA ASP A 20 -4.43 19.36 -21.36
C ASP A 20 -3.82 18.14 -20.61
N LEU A 21 -4.67 17.17 -20.31
CA LEU A 21 -4.28 15.98 -19.56
C LEU A 21 -3.52 15.00 -20.46
N THR A 22 -2.26 14.75 -20.12
CA THR A 22 -1.41 13.79 -20.82
C THR A 22 -0.67 12.91 -19.85
N PHE A 23 -1.03 11.63 -19.78
CA PHE A 23 -0.32 10.59 -19.02
C PHE A 23 -0.76 9.19 -19.46
N GLN A 24 -0.04 8.18 -19.02
CA GLN A 24 -0.29 6.78 -19.38
C GLN A 24 -0.28 5.89 -18.13
N ILE A 25 -1.20 4.92 -18.11
CA ILE A 25 -1.29 3.85 -17.13
C ILE A 25 -0.85 2.55 -17.82
N ALA A 26 0.15 1.89 -17.25
CA ALA A 26 0.67 0.63 -17.77
C ALA A 26 -0.26 -0.55 -17.46
N GLU A 27 -0.03 -1.67 -18.10
CA GLU A 27 -0.77 -2.92 -17.81
C GLU A 27 -0.45 -3.41 -16.41
N GLY A 28 -1.49 -3.76 -15.64
CA GLY A 28 -1.35 -4.24 -14.28
C GLY A 28 -1.04 -3.17 -13.24
N GLU A 29 -0.91 -1.90 -13.64
CA GLU A 29 -0.62 -0.77 -12.77
C GLU A 29 -1.89 -0.27 -12.06
N LEU A 30 -1.78 0.03 -10.77
CA LEU A 30 -2.79 0.74 -10.00
C LEU A 30 -2.39 2.22 -9.87
N VAL A 31 -3.13 3.08 -10.56
CA VAL A 31 -2.92 4.54 -10.50
C VAL A 31 -4.01 5.18 -9.68
N THR A 32 -3.62 5.98 -8.67
CA THR A 32 -4.54 6.77 -7.88
C THR A 32 -4.65 8.20 -8.42
N LEU A 33 -5.88 8.71 -8.60
CA LEU A 33 -6.15 10.12 -8.86
C LEU A 33 -6.54 10.78 -7.55
N VAL A 34 -5.75 11.73 -7.09
CA VAL A 34 -5.96 12.42 -5.82
C VAL A 34 -5.97 13.93 -6.00
N GLY A 35 -6.72 14.63 -5.17
CA GLY A 35 -6.86 16.09 -5.24
C GLY A 35 -8.15 16.56 -4.58
N PRO A 36 -8.37 17.89 -4.43
CA PRO A 36 -9.57 18.44 -3.81
C PRO A 36 -10.84 18.09 -4.60
N SER A 37 -11.99 18.28 -3.94
CA SER A 37 -13.29 18.08 -4.61
C SER A 37 -13.45 19.04 -5.79
N GLY A 38 -13.99 18.53 -6.91
CA GLY A 38 -14.23 19.34 -8.12
C GLY A 38 -13.00 19.53 -9.03
N CYS A 39 -11.81 19.01 -8.71
CA CYS A 39 -10.61 19.17 -9.54
C CYS A 39 -10.54 18.30 -10.80
N GLY A 40 -11.59 17.56 -11.18
CA GLY A 40 -11.65 16.82 -12.45
C GLY A 40 -11.42 15.30 -12.38
N LYS A 41 -11.09 14.70 -11.22
CA LYS A 41 -10.80 13.26 -11.07
C LYS A 41 -11.92 12.34 -11.61
N THR A 42 -13.13 12.52 -11.09
CA THR A 42 -14.30 11.76 -11.53
C THR A 42 -14.65 12.04 -13.00
N THR A 43 -14.43 13.26 -13.50
CA THR A 43 -14.59 13.60 -14.92
C THR A 43 -13.60 12.83 -15.78
N THR A 44 -12.33 12.78 -15.39
CA THR A 44 -11.29 11.98 -16.06
C THR A 44 -11.69 10.51 -16.15
N MET A 45 -12.11 9.92 -15.02
CA MET A 45 -12.57 8.54 -15.00
C MET A 45 -13.80 8.29 -15.87
N LYS A 46 -14.77 9.20 -15.85
CA LYS A 46 -15.98 9.10 -16.69
C LYS A 46 -15.66 9.20 -18.18
N MET A 47 -14.60 9.91 -18.57
CA MET A 47 -14.13 9.93 -19.97
C MET A 47 -13.59 8.57 -20.40
N VAL A 48 -12.83 7.86 -19.56
CA VAL A 48 -12.35 6.49 -19.88
C VAL A 48 -13.51 5.53 -20.14
N ASN A 49 -14.59 5.61 -19.37
CA ASN A 49 -15.78 4.77 -19.55
C ASN A 49 -16.76 5.33 -20.61
N ARG A 50 -16.36 6.40 -21.31
CA ARG A 50 -17.17 7.10 -22.30
C ARG A 50 -18.58 7.44 -21.82
N LEU A 51 -18.70 7.84 -20.54
CA LEU A 51 -19.90 8.44 -19.95
C LEU A 51 -19.93 9.95 -20.20
N ILE A 52 -18.77 10.54 -20.42
CA ILE A 52 -18.55 11.93 -20.82
C ILE A 52 -17.53 11.90 -21.95
N GLU A 53 -17.78 12.63 -23.02
CA GLU A 53 -16.82 12.77 -24.12
C GLU A 53 -15.87 13.94 -23.84
N PRO A 54 -14.56 13.84 -24.17
CA PRO A 54 -13.65 14.96 -24.11
C PRO A 54 -14.08 16.06 -25.08
N THR A 55 -13.67 17.29 -24.80
CA THR A 55 -13.87 18.43 -25.72
C THR A 55 -12.74 18.48 -26.76
N SER A 56 -11.53 18.07 -26.38
CA SER A 56 -10.38 17.93 -27.28
C SER A 56 -9.45 16.85 -26.75
N GLY A 57 -8.51 16.41 -27.59
CA GLY A 57 -7.61 15.30 -27.27
C GLY A 57 -8.30 13.94 -27.42
N GLN A 58 -7.61 12.88 -27.08
CA GLN A 58 -8.13 11.51 -27.18
C GLN A 58 -7.73 10.64 -26.02
N VAL A 59 -8.60 9.65 -25.70
CA VAL A 59 -8.32 8.62 -24.69
C VAL A 59 -8.17 7.30 -25.44
N LEU A 60 -7.05 6.64 -25.24
CA LEU A 60 -6.76 5.35 -25.85
C LEU A 60 -6.87 4.23 -24.80
N LEU A 61 -7.47 3.11 -25.21
CA LEU A 61 -7.48 1.86 -24.45
C LEU A 61 -6.85 0.77 -25.31
N ASP A 62 -5.77 0.17 -24.85
CA ASP A 62 -4.96 -0.81 -25.61
C ASP A 62 -4.52 -0.29 -27.00
N GLY A 63 -4.26 1.01 -27.10
CA GLY A 63 -3.85 1.68 -28.33
C GLY A 63 -5.00 2.07 -29.27
N ALA A 64 -6.25 1.67 -28.99
CA ALA A 64 -7.42 2.06 -29.75
C ALA A 64 -8.11 3.28 -29.12
N ASP A 65 -8.46 4.27 -29.94
CA ASP A 65 -9.26 5.41 -29.48
C ASP A 65 -10.66 4.92 -29.05
N ILE A 66 -11.00 5.15 -27.77
CA ILE A 66 -12.30 4.75 -27.23
C ILE A 66 -13.48 5.38 -27.94
N ALA A 67 -13.31 6.52 -28.61
CA ALA A 67 -14.35 7.17 -29.39
C ALA A 67 -14.78 6.31 -30.59
N THR A 68 -13.92 5.45 -31.10
CA THR A 68 -14.19 4.54 -32.24
C THR A 68 -14.81 3.21 -31.81
N ILE A 69 -14.82 2.87 -30.52
CA ILE A 69 -15.34 1.61 -29.99
C ILE A 69 -16.86 1.80 -29.68
N ASP A 70 -17.66 0.77 -29.92
CA ASP A 70 -19.07 0.80 -29.47
C ASP A 70 -19.14 0.98 -27.95
N PRO A 71 -19.89 1.94 -27.40
CA PRO A 71 -19.94 2.23 -25.98
C PRO A 71 -20.36 1.04 -25.10
N VAL A 72 -21.19 0.13 -25.61
CA VAL A 72 -21.63 -1.06 -24.87
C VAL A 72 -20.50 -2.06 -24.79
N ASP A 73 -19.77 -2.28 -25.89
CA ASP A 73 -18.63 -3.19 -25.93
C ASP A 73 -17.46 -2.66 -25.11
N LEU A 74 -17.19 -1.35 -25.12
CA LEU A 74 -16.22 -0.70 -24.25
C LEU A 74 -16.55 -0.96 -22.77
N ARG A 75 -17.78 -0.66 -22.34
CA ARG A 75 -18.21 -0.78 -20.94
C ARG A 75 -18.26 -2.23 -20.44
N ARG A 76 -18.45 -3.20 -21.33
CA ARG A 76 -18.36 -4.64 -21.00
C ARG A 76 -16.94 -5.09 -20.65
N ARG A 77 -15.91 -4.40 -21.17
CA ARG A 77 -14.50 -4.67 -20.92
C ARG A 77 -13.95 -3.93 -19.70
N ILE A 78 -14.75 -3.05 -19.08
CA ILE A 78 -14.35 -2.22 -17.96
C ILE A 78 -15.21 -2.57 -16.74
N GLY A 79 -14.58 -2.93 -15.63
CA GLY A 79 -15.23 -3.01 -14.33
C GLY A 79 -15.36 -1.61 -13.74
N TYR A 80 -16.56 -1.23 -13.29
CA TYR A 80 -16.77 0.12 -12.76
C TYR A 80 -17.42 0.10 -11.39
N VAL A 81 -16.72 0.62 -10.40
CA VAL A 81 -17.21 0.89 -9.04
C VAL A 81 -17.51 2.37 -8.93
N ILE A 82 -18.78 2.73 -8.81
CA ILE A 82 -19.22 4.12 -8.69
C ILE A 82 -19.34 4.53 -7.23
N GLN A 83 -19.16 5.81 -6.93
CA GLN A 83 -19.24 6.42 -5.60
C GLN A 83 -20.56 6.09 -4.88
N GLN A 84 -21.69 6.22 -5.58
CA GLN A 84 -22.98 5.73 -5.09
C GLN A 84 -23.21 4.33 -5.66
N VAL A 85 -23.04 3.31 -4.89
CA VAL A 85 -22.86 1.87 -5.27
C VAL A 85 -23.74 1.36 -6.40
N GLY A 86 -24.88 2.01 -6.71
CA GLY A 86 -25.76 1.71 -7.87
C GLY A 86 -26.16 0.23 -7.98
N LEU A 87 -26.39 -0.45 -6.85
CA LEU A 87 -26.93 -1.81 -6.88
C LEU A 87 -28.39 -1.78 -7.36
N PHE A 88 -28.78 -2.80 -8.12
CA PHE A 88 -30.14 -2.98 -8.55
C PHE A 88 -31.00 -3.37 -7.34
N PRO A 89 -31.96 -2.51 -6.91
CA PRO A 89 -32.71 -2.73 -5.66
C PRO A 89 -33.63 -3.96 -5.73
N HIS A 90 -34.04 -4.36 -6.91
CA HIS A 90 -34.90 -5.51 -7.18
C HIS A 90 -34.12 -6.84 -7.36
N LYS A 91 -32.80 -6.82 -7.22
CA LYS A 91 -31.93 -8.00 -7.30
C LYS A 91 -31.27 -8.27 -5.97
N THR A 92 -31.09 -9.54 -5.67
CA THR A 92 -30.32 -9.97 -4.50
C THR A 92 -28.84 -9.65 -4.65
N VAL A 93 -28.06 -9.78 -3.59
CA VAL A 93 -26.59 -9.58 -3.57
C VAL A 93 -25.92 -10.46 -4.64
N LEU A 94 -26.21 -11.75 -4.68
CA LEU A 94 -25.67 -12.67 -5.69
C LEU A 94 -26.08 -12.26 -7.10
N GLU A 95 -27.35 -11.89 -7.32
CA GLU A 95 -27.83 -11.48 -8.63
C GLU A 95 -27.24 -10.14 -9.07
N ASN A 96 -26.96 -9.22 -8.15
CA ASN A 96 -26.22 -8.00 -8.45
C ASN A 96 -24.80 -8.34 -8.90
N THR A 97 -24.10 -9.20 -8.19
CA THR A 97 -22.72 -9.60 -8.51
C THR A 97 -22.64 -10.36 -9.84
N GLU A 98 -23.56 -11.29 -10.13
CA GLU A 98 -23.55 -12.07 -11.38
C GLU A 98 -24.07 -11.28 -12.60
N THR A 99 -24.51 -10.02 -12.45
CA THR A 99 -25.18 -9.27 -13.52
C THR A 99 -24.33 -9.14 -14.78
N VAL A 100 -23.06 -8.70 -14.66
CA VAL A 100 -22.20 -8.47 -15.84
C VAL A 100 -21.80 -9.79 -16.51
N PRO A 101 -21.35 -10.84 -15.80
CA PRO A 101 -21.11 -12.15 -16.42
C PRO A 101 -22.33 -12.68 -17.18
N ARG A 102 -23.54 -12.47 -16.64
CA ARG A 102 -24.79 -12.90 -17.31
C ARG A 102 -25.05 -12.13 -18.61
N LEU A 103 -24.80 -10.81 -18.63
CA LEU A 103 -24.88 -9.98 -19.84
C LEU A 103 -23.87 -10.39 -20.90
N LEU A 104 -22.70 -10.94 -20.47
CA LEU A 104 -21.68 -11.50 -21.36
C LEU A 104 -22.02 -12.92 -21.86
N GLY A 105 -23.18 -13.48 -21.47
CA GLY A 105 -23.62 -14.80 -21.91
C GLY A 105 -23.03 -15.97 -21.11
N HIS A 106 -22.39 -15.73 -19.97
CA HIS A 106 -21.88 -16.80 -19.13
C HIS A 106 -23.02 -17.67 -18.57
N ARG A 107 -22.78 -18.96 -18.45
CA ARG A 107 -23.74 -19.91 -17.85
C ARG A 107 -24.05 -19.53 -16.40
N ARG A 108 -25.31 -19.62 -16.00
CA ARG A 108 -25.78 -19.23 -14.66
C ARG A 108 -24.98 -19.87 -13.52
N THR A 109 -24.71 -21.18 -13.64
CA THR A 109 -23.93 -21.91 -12.62
C THR A 109 -22.53 -21.34 -12.44
N ARG A 110 -21.81 -21.04 -13.53
CA ARG A 110 -20.49 -20.42 -13.52
C ARG A 110 -20.52 -19.02 -12.94
N SER A 111 -21.49 -18.19 -13.39
CA SER A 111 -21.63 -16.80 -12.90
C SER A 111 -21.93 -16.78 -11.41
N ARG A 112 -22.77 -17.70 -10.91
CA ARG A 112 -23.12 -17.78 -9.51
C ARG A 112 -21.99 -18.25 -8.63
N ALA A 113 -21.21 -19.26 -9.07
CA ALA A 113 -20.00 -19.71 -8.36
C ALA A 113 -18.98 -18.57 -8.26
N ARG A 114 -18.71 -17.88 -9.38
CA ARG A 114 -17.80 -16.73 -9.38
C ARG A 114 -18.28 -15.58 -8.49
N ALA A 115 -19.59 -15.32 -8.47
CA ALA A 115 -20.16 -14.31 -7.60
C ALA A 115 -20.00 -14.66 -6.11
N ALA A 116 -20.16 -15.93 -5.74
CA ALA A 116 -19.94 -16.39 -4.37
C ALA A 116 -18.48 -16.24 -3.94
N GLU A 117 -17.52 -16.69 -4.77
CA GLU A 117 -16.08 -16.51 -4.53
C GLU A 117 -15.71 -15.03 -4.28
N LEU A 118 -16.25 -14.13 -5.11
CA LEU A 118 -15.96 -12.71 -4.99
C LEU A 118 -16.64 -12.06 -3.77
N LEU A 119 -17.80 -12.54 -3.35
CA LEU A 119 -18.43 -12.09 -2.11
C LEU A 119 -17.61 -12.52 -0.91
N GLU A 120 -17.10 -13.75 -0.87
CA GLU A 120 -16.17 -14.20 0.17
C GLU A 120 -14.91 -13.33 0.21
N LEU A 121 -14.32 -13.06 -0.96
CA LEU A 121 -13.13 -12.23 -1.10
C LEU A 121 -13.32 -10.82 -0.50
N VAL A 122 -14.51 -10.21 -0.66
CA VAL A 122 -14.81 -8.91 -0.06
C VAL A 122 -15.37 -9.03 1.37
N GLY A 123 -15.24 -10.19 2.01
CA GLY A 123 -15.66 -10.45 3.40
C GLY A 123 -17.18 -10.46 3.60
N LEU A 124 -17.92 -10.93 2.60
CA LEU A 124 -19.36 -11.14 2.67
C LEU A 124 -19.66 -12.62 2.44
N ASP A 125 -20.02 -13.34 3.51
CA ASP A 125 -20.45 -14.73 3.41
C ASP A 125 -21.66 -14.87 2.45
N PRO A 126 -21.51 -15.61 1.33
CA PRO A 126 -22.56 -15.79 0.32
C PRO A 126 -23.82 -16.47 0.86
N ASP A 127 -23.68 -17.38 1.82
CA ASP A 127 -24.81 -18.10 2.39
C ASP A 127 -25.65 -17.18 3.30
N ALA A 128 -24.99 -16.31 4.07
CA ALA A 128 -25.64 -15.35 4.96
C ALA A 128 -26.19 -14.11 4.23
N HIS A 129 -25.49 -13.63 3.19
CA HIS A 129 -25.79 -12.36 2.55
C HIS A 129 -26.32 -12.50 1.11
N GLY A 130 -26.01 -13.58 0.42
CA GLY A 130 -26.24 -13.72 -1.01
C GLY A 130 -27.70 -13.58 -1.46
N ARG A 131 -28.67 -13.92 -0.57
CA ARG A 131 -30.11 -13.80 -0.81
C ARG A 131 -30.72 -12.48 -0.35
N ARG A 132 -29.95 -11.63 0.35
CA ARG A 132 -30.42 -10.32 0.83
C ARG A 132 -30.56 -9.34 -0.36
N TYR A 133 -31.39 -8.33 -0.17
CA TYR A 133 -31.55 -7.21 -1.08
C TYR A 133 -30.70 -6.03 -0.61
N PRO A 134 -30.36 -5.06 -1.48
CA PRO A 134 -29.53 -3.91 -1.12
C PRO A 134 -30.00 -3.08 0.07
N ASP A 135 -31.32 -2.96 0.28
CA ASP A 135 -31.93 -2.26 1.41
C ASP A 135 -31.69 -2.94 2.76
N GLN A 136 -31.41 -4.24 2.75
CA GLN A 136 -31.08 -5.05 3.94
C GLN A 136 -29.60 -5.01 4.31
N LEU A 137 -28.78 -4.21 3.60
CA LEU A 137 -27.35 -4.11 3.80
C LEU A 137 -26.94 -2.74 4.36
N SER A 138 -25.86 -2.72 5.16
CA SER A 138 -25.21 -1.46 5.54
C SER A 138 -24.59 -0.77 4.31
N GLY A 139 -24.24 0.53 4.41
CA GLY A 139 -23.55 1.27 3.36
C GLY A 139 -22.25 0.57 2.92
N GLY A 140 -21.41 0.17 3.89
CA GLY A 140 -20.17 -0.56 3.61
C GLY A 140 -20.38 -1.94 2.99
N GLN A 141 -21.45 -2.68 3.38
CA GLN A 141 -21.79 -3.95 2.74
C GLN A 141 -22.21 -3.74 1.27
N ARG A 142 -23.04 -2.73 1.00
CA ARG A 142 -23.41 -2.37 -0.39
C ARG A 142 -22.19 -2.05 -1.22
N GLN A 143 -21.23 -1.30 -0.67
CA GLN A 143 -20.01 -0.93 -1.37
C GLN A 143 -19.14 -2.16 -1.71
N ARG A 144 -18.99 -3.10 -0.79
CA ARG A 144 -18.31 -4.40 -1.02
C ARG A 144 -18.97 -5.23 -2.12
N VAL A 145 -20.30 -5.27 -2.17
CA VAL A 145 -21.03 -5.91 -3.27
C VAL A 145 -20.76 -5.20 -4.61
N GLY A 146 -20.64 -3.87 -4.61
CA GLY A 146 -20.27 -3.08 -5.79
C GLY A 146 -18.88 -3.46 -6.33
N VAL A 147 -17.89 -3.62 -5.45
CA VAL A 147 -16.55 -4.10 -5.81
C VAL A 147 -16.60 -5.52 -6.39
N ALA A 148 -17.28 -6.46 -5.70
CA ALA A 148 -17.45 -7.83 -6.19
C ALA A 148 -18.13 -7.88 -7.58
N ARG A 149 -19.15 -7.05 -7.81
CA ARG A 149 -19.82 -6.92 -9.11
C ARG A 149 -18.89 -6.44 -10.23
N ALA A 150 -18.04 -5.45 -9.94
CA ALA A 150 -17.08 -4.92 -10.91
C ALA A 150 -16.03 -5.97 -11.31
N LEU A 151 -15.61 -6.82 -10.38
CA LEU A 151 -14.65 -7.90 -10.60
C LEU A 151 -15.25 -9.14 -11.26
N ALA A 152 -16.58 -9.29 -11.24
CA ALA A 152 -17.25 -10.56 -11.59
C ALA A 152 -17.02 -11.01 -13.03
N ALA A 153 -16.89 -10.07 -13.97
CA ALA A 153 -16.65 -10.34 -15.39
C ALA A 153 -15.16 -10.52 -15.72
N ASP A 154 -14.28 -10.47 -14.71
CA ASP A 154 -12.83 -10.54 -14.87
C ASP A 154 -12.27 -9.49 -15.88
N PRO A 155 -12.66 -8.20 -15.78
CA PRO A 155 -12.27 -7.19 -16.75
C PRO A 155 -10.76 -6.90 -16.69
N PRO A 156 -10.11 -6.51 -17.81
CA PRO A 156 -8.71 -6.10 -17.82
C PRO A 156 -8.47 -4.76 -17.12
N VAL A 157 -9.51 -3.89 -17.10
CA VAL A 157 -9.46 -2.55 -16.52
C VAL A 157 -10.55 -2.38 -15.47
N LEU A 158 -10.16 -1.79 -14.33
CA LEU A 158 -11.05 -1.41 -13.24
C LEU A 158 -11.02 0.10 -13.04
N LEU A 159 -12.18 0.72 -13.01
CA LEU A 159 -12.39 2.12 -12.63
C LEU A 159 -13.08 2.15 -11.27
N MET A 160 -12.50 2.83 -10.30
CA MET A 160 -12.99 2.84 -8.92
C MET A 160 -13.11 4.28 -8.42
N ASP A 161 -14.35 4.76 -8.25
CA ASP A 161 -14.65 6.12 -7.80
C ASP A 161 -14.99 6.10 -6.30
N GLU A 162 -14.05 6.49 -5.46
CA GLU A 162 -14.14 6.49 -3.99
C GLU A 162 -14.71 5.16 -3.41
N PRO A 163 -14.12 4.00 -3.77
CA PRO A 163 -14.74 2.69 -3.50
C PRO A 163 -14.85 2.34 -2.02
N PHE A 164 -14.16 3.05 -1.13
CA PHE A 164 -14.18 2.80 0.31
C PHE A 164 -14.71 4.01 1.12
N GLY A 165 -15.23 5.06 0.46
CA GLY A 165 -15.64 6.30 1.12
C GLY A 165 -16.75 6.15 2.17
N ALA A 166 -17.70 5.22 1.95
CA ALA A 166 -18.83 4.97 2.86
C ALA A 166 -18.58 3.80 3.84
N VAL A 167 -17.33 3.31 3.95
CA VAL A 167 -16.96 2.19 4.81
C VAL A 167 -16.38 2.70 6.13
N ASP A 168 -16.72 2.03 7.23
CA ASP A 168 -16.13 2.27 8.56
C ASP A 168 -14.60 2.19 8.51
N PRO A 169 -13.85 3.05 9.24
CA PRO A 169 -12.39 3.13 9.16
C PRO A 169 -11.67 1.79 9.38
N LEU A 170 -12.07 0.98 10.37
CA LEU A 170 -11.43 -0.32 10.64
C LEU A 170 -11.67 -1.31 9.51
N VAL A 171 -12.91 -1.37 9.02
CA VAL A 171 -13.29 -2.23 7.90
C VAL A 171 -12.63 -1.75 6.60
N ARG A 172 -12.52 -0.44 6.41
CA ARG A 172 -11.86 0.19 5.25
C ARG A 172 -10.41 -0.25 5.14
N GLU A 173 -9.64 -0.17 6.23
CA GLU A 173 -8.24 -0.56 6.24
C GLU A 173 -8.04 -2.05 5.90
N HIS A 174 -8.89 -2.92 6.44
CA HIS A 174 -8.90 -4.33 6.10
C HIS A 174 -9.20 -4.56 4.61
N LEU A 175 -10.23 -3.91 4.06
CA LEU A 175 -10.60 -4.05 2.66
C LEU A 175 -9.53 -3.53 1.71
N GLN A 176 -8.86 -2.42 2.04
CA GLN A 176 -7.74 -1.89 1.27
C GLN A 176 -6.60 -2.90 1.22
N THR A 177 -6.27 -3.52 2.36
CA THR A 177 -5.23 -4.54 2.45
C THR A 177 -5.57 -5.77 1.61
N GLU A 178 -6.80 -6.29 1.71
CA GLU A 178 -7.24 -7.44 0.93
C GLU A 178 -7.32 -7.12 -0.57
N PHE A 179 -7.79 -5.92 -0.93
CA PHE A 179 -7.79 -5.50 -2.34
C PHE A 179 -6.38 -5.37 -2.90
N ARG A 180 -5.42 -4.85 -2.12
CA ARG A 180 -4.02 -4.74 -2.54
C ARG A 180 -3.41 -6.12 -2.79
N LYS A 181 -3.60 -7.09 -1.89
CA LYS A 181 -3.17 -8.48 -2.06
C LYS A 181 -3.78 -9.12 -3.33
N LEU A 182 -5.08 -8.87 -3.54
CA LEU A 182 -5.75 -9.34 -4.76
C LEU A 182 -5.10 -8.73 -6.00
N GLN A 183 -4.86 -7.41 -6.01
CA GLN A 183 -4.23 -6.71 -7.12
C GLN A 183 -2.83 -7.25 -7.45
N GLU A 184 -2.03 -7.57 -6.43
CA GLU A 184 -0.71 -8.19 -6.59
C GLU A 184 -0.79 -9.55 -7.29
N THR A 185 -1.87 -10.30 -7.03
CA THR A 185 -2.11 -11.63 -7.63
C THR A 185 -2.66 -11.54 -9.05
N VAL A 186 -3.70 -10.70 -9.26
CA VAL A 186 -4.43 -10.66 -10.56
C VAL A 186 -3.90 -9.61 -11.52
N ARG A 187 -3.11 -8.65 -11.05
CA ARG A 187 -2.45 -7.58 -11.82
C ARG A 187 -3.37 -6.89 -12.83
N LYS A 188 -4.56 -6.48 -12.39
CA LYS A 188 -5.48 -5.69 -13.22
C LYS A 188 -5.00 -4.25 -13.33
N THR A 189 -5.25 -3.61 -14.47
CA THR A 189 -5.04 -2.16 -14.60
C THR A 189 -6.16 -1.43 -13.85
N VAL A 190 -5.80 -0.60 -12.88
CA VAL A 190 -6.76 0.07 -12.00
C VAL A 190 -6.58 1.58 -12.03
N LEU A 191 -7.66 2.30 -12.32
CA LEU A 191 -7.75 3.75 -12.10
C LEU A 191 -8.63 4.00 -10.88
N PHE A 192 -8.02 4.49 -9.81
CA PHE A 192 -8.62 4.62 -8.50
C PHE A 192 -8.73 6.10 -8.11
N VAL A 193 -9.93 6.60 -7.91
CA VAL A 193 -10.17 7.98 -7.44
C VAL A 193 -10.37 7.98 -5.94
N THR A 194 -9.68 8.90 -5.27
CA THR A 194 -9.88 9.19 -3.85
C THR A 194 -9.61 10.67 -3.57
N HIS A 195 -10.14 11.15 -2.45
CA HIS A 195 -9.77 12.45 -1.87
C HIS A 195 -8.83 12.30 -0.67
N ASP A 196 -8.55 11.06 -0.26
CA ASP A 196 -7.70 10.72 0.89
C ASP A 196 -6.28 10.42 0.39
N ILE A 197 -5.31 11.23 0.83
CA ILE A 197 -3.89 11.07 0.47
C ILE A 197 -3.32 9.77 1.04
N GLU A 198 -3.70 9.39 2.26
CA GLU A 198 -3.18 8.15 2.87
C GLU A 198 -3.67 6.93 2.10
N GLU A 199 -4.92 6.95 1.66
CA GLU A 199 -5.48 5.92 0.78
C GLU A 199 -4.73 5.86 -0.55
N ALA A 200 -4.51 7.03 -1.20
CA ALA A 200 -3.77 7.11 -2.45
C ALA A 200 -2.34 6.57 -2.33
N VAL A 201 -1.66 6.92 -1.25
CA VAL A 201 -0.29 6.47 -0.93
C VAL A 201 -0.24 4.96 -0.68
N ARG A 202 -1.22 4.42 0.05
CA ARG A 202 -1.29 2.97 0.39
C ARG A 202 -1.62 2.11 -0.81
N MET A 203 -2.50 2.61 -1.69
CA MET A 203 -3.05 1.82 -2.79
C MET A 203 -2.24 1.91 -4.06
N GLY A 204 -1.76 3.11 -4.44
CA GLY A 204 -1.21 3.39 -5.75
C GLY A 204 0.22 2.90 -5.97
N ASP A 205 0.46 2.32 -7.13
CA ASP A 205 1.82 2.16 -7.65
C ASP A 205 2.34 3.53 -8.15
N ARG A 206 1.44 4.36 -8.70
CA ARG A 206 1.67 5.77 -9.02
C ARG A 206 0.48 6.62 -8.61
N MET A 207 0.76 7.90 -8.34
CA MET A 207 -0.22 8.91 -7.95
C MET A 207 -0.27 10.03 -8.99
N ALA A 208 -1.47 10.37 -9.44
CA ALA A 208 -1.76 11.57 -10.20
C ALA A 208 -2.37 12.61 -9.27
N VAL A 209 -1.59 13.62 -8.91
CA VAL A 209 -2.06 14.75 -8.08
C VAL A 209 -2.70 15.80 -8.97
N TYR A 210 -3.96 16.10 -8.71
CA TYR A 210 -4.77 17.05 -9.46
C TYR A 210 -4.91 18.37 -8.73
N GLY A 211 -4.72 19.48 -9.46
CA GLY A 211 -5.03 20.83 -9.00
C GLY A 211 -5.82 21.59 -10.08
N ALA A 212 -6.97 22.18 -9.74
CA ALA A 212 -7.75 23.06 -10.60
C ALA A 212 -7.94 22.58 -12.07
N GLY A 213 -8.21 21.28 -12.26
CA GLY A 213 -8.42 20.68 -13.59
C GLY A 213 -7.14 20.22 -14.31
N ARG A 214 -5.98 20.41 -13.72
CA ARG A 214 -4.67 20.03 -14.29
C ARG A 214 -4.00 18.93 -13.51
N LEU A 215 -3.13 18.19 -14.19
CA LEU A 215 -2.23 17.22 -13.58
C LEU A 215 -0.97 17.95 -13.09
N GLU A 216 -0.83 18.10 -11.77
CA GLU A 216 0.29 18.79 -11.15
C GLU A 216 1.54 17.91 -11.06
N GLN A 217 1.33 16.62 -10.71
CA GLN A 217 2.41 15.65 -10.63
C GLN A 217 1.88 14.24 -10.86
N PHE A 218 2.67 13.41 -11.56
CA PHE A 218 2.37 12.00 -11.79
C PHE A 218 3.64 11.15 -11.55
N ASP A 219 3.76 10.58 -10.38
CA ASP A 219 4.93 9.80 -9.95
C ASP A 219 4.54 8.71 -8.95
N ALA A 220 5.53 7.89 -8.54
CA ALA A 220 5.38 6.98 -7.40
C ALA A 220 5.04 7.76 -6.12
N PRO A 221 4.25 7.18 -5.18
CA PRO A 221 3.88 7.86 -3.94
C PRO A 221 5.09 8.37 -3.13
N SER A 222 6.16 7.61 -3.06
CA SER A 222 7.41 8.01 -2.40
C SER A 222 7.98 9.31 -2.99
N LYS A 223 8.00 9.42 -4.34
CA LYS A 223 8.51 10.60 -5.04
C LYS A 223 7.58 11.81 -4.89
N VAL A 224 6.25 11.63 -4.92
CA VAL A 224 5.29 12.71 -4.65
C VAL A 224 5.47 13.28 -3.24
N LEU A 225 5.69 12.41 -2.24
CA LEU A 225 5.89 12.80 -0.85
C LEU A 225 7.30 13.38 -0.59
N GLY A 226 8.33 12.87 -1.27
CA GLY A 226 9.72 13.24 -1.04
C GLY A 226 10.21 14.43 -1.85
N ALA A 227 9.75 14.54 -3.10
CA ALA A 227 10.15 15.56 -4.06
C ALA A 227 8.93 16.12 -4.79
N PRO A 228 8.06 16.89 -4.11
CA PRO A 228 6.92 17.55 -4.75
C PRO A 228 7.42 18.54 -5.80
N ARG A 229 6.79 18.52 -6.99
CA ARG A 229 7.20 19.35 -8.15
C ARG A 229 6.84 20.81 -8.00
N THR A 230 5.75 21.11 -7.28
CA THR A 230 5.23 22.46 -7.08
C THR A 230 4.90 22.69 -5.60
N ASP A 231 4.84 23.97 -5.20
CA ASP A 231 4.40 24.35 -3.85
C ASP A 231 2.98 23.84 -3.60
N TYR A 232 2.12 23.85 -4.62
CA TYR A 232 0.78 23.28 -4.52
C TYR A 232 0.79 21.80 -4.11
N VAL A 233 1.63 20.98 -4.74
CA VAL A 233 1.75 19.55 -4.36
C VAL A 233 2.31 19.43 -2.95
N ALA A 234 3.31 20.25 -2.58
CA ALA A 234 3.90 20.26 -1.24
C ALA A 234 2.85 20.59 -0.16
N ASP A 235 2.03 21.59 -0.39
CA ASP A 235 0.94 21.99 0.52
C ASP A 235 -0.17 20.93 0.56
N PHE A 236 -0.52 20.36 -0.59
CA PHE A 236 -1.56 19.34 -0.70
C PHE A 236 -1.20 18.06 0.05
N VAL A 237 0.03 17.57 -0.04
CA VAL A 237 0.48 16.37 0.69
C VAL A 237 0.67 16.63 2.18
N GLY A 238 0.82 17.90 2.58
CA GLY A 238 0.82 18.38 3.96
C GLY A 238 2.18 18.34 4.64
N ALA A 239 2.26 19.02 5.79
CA ALA A 239 3.49 19.14 6.59
C ALA A 239 3.94 17.78 7.19
N ASP A 240 3.01 16.83 7.35
CA ASP A 240 3.23 15.47 7.87
C ASP A 240 3.68 14.46 6.80
N ARG A 241 4.04 14.94 5.60
CA ARG A 241 4.51 14.11 4.48
C ARG A 241 5.64 13.15 4.87
N GLY A 242 6.51 13.55 5.81
CA GLY A 242 7.56 12.68 6.36
C GLY A 242 7.01 11.44 7.07
N LEU A 243 5.93 11.59 7.84
CA LEU A 243 5.26 10.46 8.49
C LEU A 243 4.52 9.58 7.48
N LYS A 244 3.84 10.18 6.50
CA LYS A 244 3.18 9.44 5.42
C LYS A 244 4.20 8.63 4.61
N ARG A 245 5.41 9.16 4.43
CA ARG A 245 6.51 8.49 3.75
C ARG A 245 6.94 7.18 4.42
N LEU A 246 6.87 7.09 5.74
CA LEU A 246 7.12 5.84 6.46
C LEU A 246 6.25 4.68 5.94
N SER A 247 5.06 4.97 5.42
CA SER A 247 4.13 3.94 4.90
C SER A 247 4.59 3.32 3.57
N VAL A 248 5.40 4.04 2.79
CA VAL A 248 5.88 3.61 1.45
C VAL A 248 7.38 3.31 1.41
N THR A 249 8.09 3.52 2.52
CA THR A 249 9.50 3.19 2.63
C THR A 249 9.63 1.78 3.22
N PRO A 250 10.10 0.79 2.45
CA PRO A 250 10.28 -0.57 2.95
C PRO A 250 11.53 -0.66 3.84
N ILE A 251 11.52 -1.63 4.76
CA ILE A 251 12.72 -2.05 5.50
C ILE A 251 13.61 -2.80 4.52
N GLU A 252 14.86 -2.36 4.38
CA GLU A 252 15.87 -2.99 3.55
C GLU A 252 16.98 -3.60 4.42
N ARG A 253 17.74 -4.59 3.89
CA ARG A 253 18.84 -5.23 4.63
C ARG A 253 19.90 -4.25 5.12
N ARG A 254 20.13 -3.18 4.35
CA ARG A 254 21.10 -2.13 4.73
C ARG A 254 20.65 -1.26 5.90
N ASP A 255 19.39 -1.33 6.30
CA ASP A 255 18.82 -0.60 7.43
C ASP A 255 19.00 -1.36 8.75
N LEU A 256 19.45 -2.61 8.65
CA LEU A 256 19.52 -3.54 9.78
C LEU A 256 20.91 -3.56 10.41
N GLU A 257 20.93 -3.50 11.73
CA GLU A 257 22.11 -3.75 12.53
C GLU A 257 22.28 -5.26 12.78
N GLN A 258 23.52 -5.70 12.91
CA GLN A 258 23.87 -7.09 13.18
C GLN A 258 24.29 -7.24 14.65
N PRO A 259 23.37 -7.62 15.55
CA PRO A 259 23.69 -7.83 16.96
C PRO A 259 24.49 -9.12 17.15
N PRO A 260 25.12 -9.31 18.32
CA PRO A 260 25.67 -10.61 18.70
C PRO A 260 24.59 -11.69 18.61
N ILE A 261 24.95 -12.83 18.00
CA ILE A 261 24.07 -13.99 17.89
C ILE A 261 24.60 -15.10 18.80
N VAL A 262 23.71 -15.68 19.58
CA VAL A 262 23.96 -16.83 20.44
C VAL A 262 22.93 -17.92 20.23
N ARG A 263 23.23 -19.15 20.64
CA ARG A 263 22.32 -20.28 20.54
C ARG A 263 21.73 -20.61 21.90
N LEU A 264 20.56 -21.25 21.90
CA LEU A 264 19.88 -21.69 23.12
C LEU A 264 20.75 -22.56 24.01
N ASP A 265 21.63 -23.39 23.41
CA ASP A 265 22.47 -24.35 24.14
C ASP A 265 23.85 -23.78 24.45
N ASP A 266 24.16 -22.53 24.06
CA ASP A 266 25.40 -21.84 24.45
C ASP A 266 25.40 -21.56 25.97
N ARG A 267 26.60 -21.48 26.56
CA ARG A 267 26.75 -21.07 27.96
C ARG A 267 26.59 -19.56 28.11
N MET A 268 25.91 -19.12 29.16
CA MET A 268 25.66 -17.69 29.40
C MET A 268 26.98 -16.89 29.52
N ALA A 269 28.02 -17.49 30.10
CA ALA A 269 29.37 -16.87 30.19
C ALA A 269 29.96 -16.58 28.80
N GLU A 270 29.74 -17.46 27.82
CA GLU A 270 30.22 -17.26 26.46
C GLU A 270 29.35 -16.21 25.71
N ALA A 271 28.03 -16.24 25.92
CA ALA A 271 27.11 -15.22 25.41
C ALA A 271 27.52 -13.83 25.94
N THR A 272 27.77 -13.68 27.22
CA THR A 272 28.20 -12.43 27.84
C THR A 272 29.57 -11.95 27.29
N ARG A 273 30.48 -12.86 27.00
CA ARG A 273 31.76 -12.51 26.36
C ARG A 273 31.54 -11.97 24.96
N ARG A 274 30.73 -12.66 24.12
CA ARG A 274 30.42 -12.20 22.77
C ARG A 274 29.73 -10.83 22.77
N MET A 275 28.79 -10.60 23.70
CA MET A 275 28.17 -9.27 23.87
C MET A 275 29.18 -8.19 24.22
N ARG A 276 30.10 -8.48 25.13
CA ARG A 276 31.18 -7.54 25.54
C ARG A 276 32.14 -7.24 24.39
N ASP A 277 32.53 -8.26 23.62
CA ASP A 277 33.44 -8.10 22.47
C ASP A 277 32.86 -7.21 21.39
N GLN A 278 31.52 -7.09 21.30
CA GLN A 278 30.80 -6.24 20.38
C GLN A 278 30.17 -4.99 21.03
N ASP A 279 30.56 -4.66 22.25
CA ASP A 279 29.98 -3.52 23.02
C ASP A 279 28.44 -3.53 23.10
N ALA A 280 27.86 -4.73 23.15
CA ALA A 280 26.43 -4.95 23.19
C ALA A 280 25.96 -5.39 24.57
N ARG A 281 24.77 -4.91 24.99
CA ARG A 281 24.14 -5.29 26.28
C ARG A 281 23.17 -6.46 26.15
N TRP A 282 22.90 -6.90 24.93
CA TRP A 282 21.95 -7.97 24.60
C TRP A 282 22.43 -8.73 23.37
N ALA A 283 21.96 -9.94 23.21
CA ALA A 283 22.21 -10.79 22.03
C ALA A 283 20.91 -11.41 21.54
N VAL A 284 20.81 -11.64 20.24
CA VAL A 284 19.72 -12.42 19.64
C VAL A 284 19.98 -13.89 19.86
N VAL A 285 18.94 -14.62 20.23
CA VAL A 285 18.98 -16.06 20.46
C VAL A 285 18.33 -16.77 19.30
N LEU A 286 19.10 -17.61 18.61
CA LEU A 286 18.59 -18.52 17.60
C LEU A 286 18.50 -19.95 18.17
N ASP A 287 17.55 -20.71 17.66
CA ASP A 287 17.44 -22.14 17.99
C ASP A 287 18.44 -23.02 17.20
N GLY A 288 18.31 -24.33 17.33
CA GLY A 288 19.18 -25.30 16.64
C GLY A 288 19.00 -25.32 15.10
N SER A 289 17.86 -24.86 14.57
CA SER A 289 17.57 -24.73 13.14
C SER A 289 18.02 -23.38 12.57
N GLY A 290 18.36 -22.42 13.42
CA GLY A 290 18.73 -21.04 13.04
C GLY A 290 17.53 -20.11 12.98
N GLU A 291 16.39 -20.52 13.48
CA GLU A 291 15.20 -19.68 13.60
C GLU A 291 15.28 -18.79 14.83
N LEU A 292 14.59 -17.64 14.76
CA LEU A 292 14.54 -16.66 15.84
C LEU A 292 13.77 -17.23 17.04
N HIS A 293 14.48 -17.43 18.16
CA HIS A 293 13.84 -17.81 19.42
C HIS A 293 13.49 -16.58 20.27
N GLY A 294 14.45 -15.67 20.43
CA GLY A 294 14.29 -14.52 21.30
C GLY A 294 15.56 -13.71 21.48
N TRP A 295 15.76 -13.22 22.69
CA TRP A 295 16.92 -12.41 23.05
C TRP A 295 17.36 -12.66 24.49
N VAL A 296 18.59 -12.33 24.81
CA VAL A 296 19.16 -12.41 26.16
C VAL A 296 19.94 -11.14 26.50
N SER A 297 19.83 -10.66 27.73
CA SER A 297 20.58 -9.52 28.23
C SER A 297 21.82 -9.98 29.03
N SER A 298 22.91 -9.18 28.99
CA SER A 298 24.10 -9.40 29.85
C SER A 298 23.77 -9.33 31.34
N ASP A 299 22.69 -8.64 31.71
CA ASP A 299 22.27 -8.42 33.12
C ASP A 299 21.16 -9.39 33.55
N ALA A 300 20.80 -10.39 32.71
CA ALA A 300 19.73 -11.31 33.01
C ALA A 300 20.15 -12.31 34.11
N GLY A 301 19.49 -12.21 35.27
CA GLY A 301 19.42 -13.33 36.22
C GLY A 301 18.49 -14.45 35.68
N PRO A 302 18.51 -15.67 36.28
CA PRO A 302 17.67 -16.79 35.84
C PRO A 302 16.21 -16.38 35.81
N THR A 303 15.54 -16.59 34.66
CA THR A 303 14.12 -16.31 34.48
C THR A 303 13.31 -17.47 35.08
N GLU A 304 12.51 -17.24 36.12
CA GLU A 304 11.50 -18.22 36.53
C GLU A 304 10.48 -18.37 35.41
N ALA A 305 10.43 -19.54 34.83
CA ALA A 305 9.44 -19.89 33.82
C ALA A 305 8.06 -19.82 34.46
N GLY A 306 7.28 -18.75 34.22
CA GLY A 306 5.86 -18.67 34.55
C GLY A 306 5.44 -17.63 35.59
N ALA A 307 5.88 -16.38 35.50
CA ALA A 307 5.21 -15.31 36.23
C ALA A 307 5.01 -14.09 35.34
N ALA A 308 3.74 -13.90 34.94
CA ALA A 308 3.24 -12.57 34.61
C ALA A 308 3.09 -11.78 35.92
N GLU A 309 3.37 -10.45 35.84
CA GLU A 309 3.05 -9.38 36.78
C GLU A 309 4.02 -9.03 37.92
N GLY A 310 4.30 -7.74 38.03
CA GLY A 310 4.53 -7.02 39.27
C GLY A 310 5.94 -6.53 39.53
N ALA A 311 6.09 -5.23 39.42
CA ALA A 311 7.23 -4.45 39.90
C ALA A 311 7.52 -4.65 41.39
N GLY A 312 8.81 -4.71 41.77
CA GLY A 312 9.21 -4.59 43.16
C GLY A 312 10.59 -5.17 43.44
N GLY A 313 11.57 -4.31 43.73
CA GLY A 313 12.98 -4.62 43.91
C GLY A 313 13.31 -5.63 44.99
N ALA A 314 14.39 -6.34 44.76
CA ALA A 314 15.21 -6.95 45.82
C ALA A 314 16.64 -7.12 45.34
N GLY A 315 17.59 -6.83 46.22
CA GLY A 315 19.04 -6.75 46.01
C GLY A 315 19.75 -8.10 45.74
N PRO A 316 21.08 -8.08 45.57
CA PRO A 316 21.85 -9.16 44.98
C PRO A 316 21.95 -10.38 45.91
N ARG A 317 21.54 -11.56 45.39
CA ARG A 317 21.80 -12.85 46.05
C ARG A 317 23.06 -13.48 45.44
N GLN A 318 24.03 -13.76 46.37
CA GLN A 318 25.27 -14.48 46.07
C GLN A 318 24.98 -15.92 45.59
N GLY A 319 25.61 -16.30 44.44
CA GLY A 319 25.47 -17.60 43.81
C GLY A 319 26.04 -18.78 44.60
N ARG A 320 25.35 -19.92 44.50
CA ARG A 320 25.87 -21.26 44.86
C ARG A 320 26.34 -21.94 43.59
N PRO A 321 27.48 -22.66 43.59
CA PRO A 321 27.98 -23.38 42.42
C PRO A 321 27.30 -24.74 42.28
N GLY A 322 26.85 -25.06 41.09
CA GLY A 322 26.55 -26.42 40.62
C GLY A 322 25.14 -26.68 40.17
N GLN A 323 24.93 -26.43 38.88
CA GLN A 323 24.01 -27.21 38.03
C GLN A 323 24.24 -26.76 36.57
N ASP A 324 24.76 -27.67 35.75
CA ASP A 324 25.10 -27.39 34.31
C ASP A 324 23.93 -26.98 33.44
N GLY A 325 22.69 -27.04 33.93
CA GLY A 325 21.46 -26.61 33.21
C GLY A 325 21.04 -25.16 33.50
N GLU A 326 21.47 -24.55 34.62
CA GLU A 326 21.11 -23.18 35.00
C GLU A 326 22.02 -22.13 34.34
N ASP A 327 23.14 -22.55 33.73
CA ASP A 327 24.10 -21.64 33.08
C ASP A 327 23.92 -21.55 31.55
N SER A 328 22.89 -22.17 30.98
CA SER A 328 22.63 -22.09 29.54
C SER A 328 21.82 -20.84 29.15
N VAL A 329 22.06 -20.32 27.95
CA VAL A 329 21.26 -19.21 27.37
C VAL A 329 19.77 -19.50 27.43
N ARG A 330 19.37 -20.76 27.26
CA ARG A 330 17.96 -21.20 27.35
C ARG A 330 17.28 -20.82 28.66
N ALA A 331 17.99 -20.84 29.79
CA ALA A 331 17.43 -20.48 31.08
C ALA A 331 17.20 -18.96 31.25
N HIS A 332 17.85 -18.16 30.44
CA HIS A 332 17.83 -16.69 30.52
C HIS A 332 17.16 -16.03 29.28
N ALA A 333 16.91 -16.79 28.21
CA ALA A 333 16.33 -16.30 26.98
C ALA A 333 14.90 -15.82 27.19
N ARG A 334 14.59 -14.65 26.66
CA ARG A 334 13.23 -14.10 26.58
C ARG A 334 12.71 -14.27 25.15
N ARG A 335 11.45 -14.66 25.02
CA ARG A 335 10.83 -14.84 23.72
C ARG A 335 10.73 -13.50 22.99
N MET A 336 10.98 -13.50 21.68
CA MET A 336 10.82 -12.32 20.85
C MET A 336 9.38 -12.21 20.35
N GLU A 337 8.71 -11.11 20.70
CA GLU A 337 7.35 -10.80 20.25
C GLU A 337 7.34 -9.70 19.20
N ALA A 338 8.32 -8.79 19.24
CA ALA A 338 8.45 -7.67 18.33
C ALA A 338 9.31 -8.03 17.10
N TRP A 339 8.70 -8.55 16.05
CA TRP A 339 9.37 -8.88 14.78
C TRP A 339 8.51 -8.53 13.57
N LEU A 340 9.15 -8.32 12.41
CA LEU A 340 8.51 -8.07 11.13
C LEU A 340 9.26 -8.76 9.98
N PRO A 341 8.55 -9.13 8.90
CA PRO A 341 9.19 -9.55 7.67
C PRO A 341 9.98 -8.41 6.98
N LEU A 342 11.06 -8.77 6.31
CA LEU A 342 11.80 -7.86 5.42
C LEU A 342 10.86 -7.32 4.33
N GLY A 343 11.03 -6.05 3.94
CA GLY A 343 10.16 -5.38 2.97
C GLY A 343 8.89 -4.77 3.56
N HIS A 344 8.56 -5.03 4.83
CA HIS A 344 7.50 -4.27 5.50
C HIS A 344 7.86 -2.80 5.64
N SER A 345 6.83 -1.93 5.79
CA SER A 345 7.06 -0.48 5.83
C SER A 345 7.68 -0.01 7.16
N LEU A 346 8.45 1.09 7.11
CA LEU A 346 8.98 1.74 8.32
C LEU A 346 7.85 2.18 9.27
N LYS A 347 6.63 2.47 8.77
CA LYS A 347 5.46 2.78 9.60
C LYS A 347 5.06 1.57 10.45
N GLN A 348 5.04 0.37 9.86
CA GLN A 348 4.77 -0.86 10.61
C GLN A 348 5.85 -1.13 11.65
N ALA A 349 7.13 -0.92 11.28
CA ALA A 349 8.25 -1.06 12.22
C ALA A 349 8.09 -0.13 13.43
N PHE A 350 7.82 1.14 13.17
CA PHE A 350 7.60 2.13 14.24
C PHE A 350 6.41 1.77 15.13
N SER A 351 5.29 1.35 14.52
CA SER A 351 4.10 0.92 15.26
C SER A 351 4.39 -0.31 16.14
N THR A 352 5.14 -1.30 15.63
CA THR A 352 5.53 -2.49 16.37
C THR A 352 6.46 -2.13 17.55
N MET A 353 7.43 -1.23 17.34
CA MET A 353 8.28 -0.74 18.42
C MET A 353 7.46 -0.10 19.56
N LEU A 354 6.47 0.73 19.22
CA LEU A 354 5.59 1.37 20.20
C LEU A 354 4.66 0.37 20.89
N GLN A 355 4.08 -0.57 20.16
CA GLN A 355 3.14 -1.56 20.70
C GLN A 355 3.78 -2.45 21.76
N TYR A 356 5.02 -2.85 21.54
CA TYR A 356 5.76 -3.75 22.43
C TYR A 356 6.73 -3.03 23.38
N ASP A 357 6.71 -1.69 23.37
CA ASP A 357 7.71 -0.85 24.10
C ASP A 357 9.15 -1.35 23.85
N ALA A 358 9.43 -1.69 22.60
CA ALA A 358 10.66 -2.35 22.20
C ALA A 358 11.68 -1.32 21.71
N GLY A 359 12.89 -1.35 22.28
CA GLY A 359 14.00 -0.53 21.82
C GLY A 359 14.54 -0.93 20.43
N TRP A 360 14.11 -2.08 19.89
CA TRP A 360 14.43 -2.62 18.58
C TRP A 360 13.45 -3.72 18.19
N ILE A 361 13.38 -4.06 16.91
CA ILE A 361 12.58 -5.16 16.40
C ILE A 361 13.46 -6.11 15.57
N ALA A 362 13.15 -7.40 15.61
CA ALA A 362 13.77 -8.37 14.73
C ALA A 362 13.16 -8.31 13.33
N VAL A 363 13.99 -8.50 12.30
CA VAL A 363 13.56 -8.56 10.91
C VAL A 363 13.92 -9.92 10.32
N LEU A 364 12.94 -10.56 9.68
CA LEU A 364 13.04 -11.89 9.11
C LEU A 364 12.86 -11.87 7.60
N ASP A 365 13.54 -12.76 6.89
CA ASP A 365 13.24 -13.10 5.48
C ASP A 365 12.76 -14.55 5.43
N GLY A 366 11.43 -14.73 5.31
CA GLY A 366 10.78 -15.99 5.64
C GLY A 366 10.97 -16.32 7.13
N ASP A 367 11.55 -17.48 7.43
CA ASP A 367 11.86 -17.92 8.81
C ASP A 367 13.29 -17.56 9.23
N ARG A 368 14.07 -16.95 8.34
CA ARG A 368 15.48 -16.63 8.59
C ARG A 368 15.63 -15.25 9.21
N PHE A 369 16.40 -15.19 10.31
CA PHE A 369 16.79 -13.91 10.93
C PHE A 369 17.78 -13.15 10.03
N GLU A 370 17.46 -11.88 9.68
CA GLU A 370 18.28 -11.01 8.83
C GLU A 370 19.00 -9.91 9.62
N GLY A 371 18.47 -9.50 10.76
CA GLY A 371 19.05 -8.46 11.59
C GLY A 371 18.00 -7.78 12.46
N VAL A 372 18.38 -6.67 13.09
CA VAL A 372 17.49 -5.87 13.91
C VAL A 372 17.39 -4.46 13.37
N LEU A 373 16.19 -3.90 13.45
CA LEU A 373 15.95 -2.48 13.18
C LEU A 373 15.82 -1.74 14.50
N THR A 374 16.66 -0.72 14.68
CA THR A 374 16.64 0.18 15.83
C THR A 374 15.92 1.48 15.48
N PRO A 375 15.53 2.33 16.46
CA PRO A 375 15.03 3.68 16.19
C PRO A 375 16.01 4.54 15.40
N SER A 376 17.31 4.38 15.62
CA SER A 376 18.36 5.06 14.86
C SER A 376 18.40 4.57 13.41
N GLY A 377 18.37 3.27 13.19
CA GLY A 377 18.31 2.66 11.85
C GLY A 377 17.05 3.06 11.08
N LEU A 378 15.89 3.13 11.75
CA LEU A 378 14.64 3.63 11.19
C LEU A 378 14.78 5.10 10.74
N HIS A 379 15.36 5.96 11.57
CA HIS A 379 15.59 7.36 11.24
C HIS A 379 16.55 7.52 10.06
N GLU A 380 17.64 6.75 10.02
CA GLU A 380 18.60 6.75 8.91
C GLU A 380 17.96 6.25 7.61
N ALA A 381 17.16 5.18 7.67
CA ALA A 381 16.42 4.67 6.51
C ALA A 381 15.48 5.74 5.92
N LEU A 382 14.76 6.47 6.80
CA LEU A 382 13.89 7.57 6.36
C LEU A 382 14.71 8.70 5.71
N ARG A 383 15.79 9.17 6.34
CA ARG A 383 16.66 10.22 5.77
C ARG A 383 17.22 9.83 4.41
N ARG A 384 17.76 8.63 4.28
CA ARG A 384 18.31 8.11 3.03
C ARG A 384 17.27 8.07 1.93
N SER A 385 16.04 7.66 2.26
CA SER A 385 14.95 7.64 1.30
C SER A 385 14.61 9.07 0.80
N ILE A 386 14.78 10.10 1.62
CA ILE A 386 14.62 11.50 1.23
C ILE A 386 15.76 11.94 0.29
N ASP A 387 17.01 11.69 0.69
CA ASP A 387 18.19 12.11 -0.03
C ASP A 387 18.27 11.47 -1.43
N SER A 388 17.96 10.18 -1.55
CA SER A 388 18.00 9.47 -2.84
C SER A 388 17.01 10.04 -3.86
N GLU A 389 15.82 10.45 -3.43
CA GLU A 389 14.82 11.01 -4.35
C GLU A 389 15.07 12.47 -4.70
N GLN A 390 15.66 13.27 -3.79
CA GLN A 390 16.08 14.62 -4.11
C GLN A 390 17.15 14.61 -5.19
N HIS A 391 18.15 13.75 -5.10
CA HIS A 391 19.18 13.61 -6.13
C HIS A 391 18.62 13.18 -7.49
N VAL A 392 17.65 12.24 -7.50
CA VAL A 392 16.99 11.83 -8.75
C VAL A 392 16.18 12.98 -9.35
N ALA A 393 15.42 13.72 -8.52
CA ALA A 393 14.63 14.86 -8.96
C ALA A 393 15.50 16.01 -9.49
N GLU A 394 16.66 16.27 -8.88
CA GLU A 394 17.64 17.25 -9.37
C GLU A 394 18.26 16.83 -10.70
N ALA A 395 18.60 15.55 -10.86
CA ALA A 395 19.13 15.02 -12.11
C ALA A 395 18.09 15.14 -13.25
N GLU A 396 16.84 14.76 -13.01
CA GLU A 396 15.74 14.90 -13.98
C GLU A 396 15.48 16.37 -14.36
N ARG A 397 15.55 17.30 -13.39
CA ARG A 397 15.44 18.75 -13.68
C ARG A 397 16.59 19.25 -14.54
N ALA A 398 17.80 18.79 -14.28
CA ALA A 398 18.97 19.13 -15.05
C ALA A 398 18.87 18.62 -16.51
N GLU A 399 18.40 17.39 -16.71
CA GLU A 399 18.16 16.82 -18.04
C GLU A 399 17.06 17.58 -18.80
N MET A 400 15.95 17.96 -18.14
CA MET A 400 14.92 18.77 -18.78
C MET A 400 15.43 20.16 -19.21
N LEU A 401 16.28 20.80 -18.41
CA LEU A 401 16.88 22.08 -18.76
C LEU A 401 17.83 21.96 -19.93
N LEU A 402 18.58 20.86 -20.02
CA LEU A 402 19.49 20.58 -21.15
C LEU A 402 18.70 20.26 -22.44
N ALA A 403 17.62 19.48 -22.36
CA ALA A 403 16.76 19.18 -23.49
C ALA A 403 16.03 20.44 -24.01
N GLY A 404 15.52 21.30 -23.14
CA GLY A 404 14.89 22.59 -23.54
C GLY A 404 15.85 23.58 -24.14
N SER A 405 17.16 23.52 -23.82
CA SER A 405 18.18 24.39 -24.42
C SER A 405 18.61 23.91 -25.80
N ALA A 406 18.46 22.63 -26.13
CA ALA A 406 18.77 22.08 -27.45
C ALA A 406 17.70 22.43 -28.49
N ASP A 407 16.43 22.51 -28.12
CA ASP A 407 15.32 22.88 -29.03
C ASP A 407 15.33 24.39 -29.36
N GLY A 408 15.69 25.26 -28.39
CA GLY A 408 15.79 26.71 -28.62
C GLY A 408 16.96 27.15 -29.50
N GLY A 409 17.92 26.27 -29.73
CA GLY A 409 19.09 26.54 -30.62
C GLY A 409 18.83 26.28 -32.11
N ALA A 410 17.86 25.43 -32.41
CA ALA A 410 17.54 25.08 -33.80
C ALA A 410 16.66 26.15 -34.52
N GLU A 411 15.87 26.89 -33.77
CA GLU A 411 14.96 27.93 -34.30
C GLU A 411 15.70 29.25 -34.63
N LYS A 412 16.87 29.54 -34.00
CA LYS A 412 17.68 30.73 -34.27
C LYS A 412 18.68 30.60 -35.41
N ALA A 413 18.83 29.39 -35.98
CA ALA A 413 19.73 29.17 -37.12
C ALA A 413 19.00 29.16 -38.48
N ALA A 414 17.67 29.34 -38.49
CA ALA A 414 16.82 29.37 -39.68
C ALA A 414 16.27 30.76 -40.05
N GLU A 415 16.64 31.84 -39.30
CA GLU A 415 16.47 33.23 -39.70
C GLU A 415 17.86 33.79 -40.19
#